data_6d1236f6099172d96c7abf449aef5178
#
_entry.id   6d1236f6099172d96c7abf449aef5178
#
_cell.length_a   1.000
_cell.length_b   1.000
_cell.length_c   1.000
_cell.angle_alpha   90.00
_cell.angle_beta   90.00
_cell.angle_gamma   90.00
#
_symmetry.space_group_name_H-M   'P 1'
#
loop_
_entity.id
_entity.type
_entity.pdbx_description
1 polymer ?
#
loop_
_entity_poly.entity_id
_entity_poly.type
_entity_poly.pdbx_seq_one_letter_code
_entity_poly.pdbx_strand_id
1 'polypeptide(L)'
;VATGASIIDMDFFEALGFKHYQGSQFENDAELRKNYIDRIYDTYIDEDELQICDKKICEIADNLEPKSYTSREFIYEIGRYLKENSVKKDSLIETAFDNNVPIFCPAFTDSSAGFGLVIHQEKNPKNHITIDSIKEFRELTEIKIRSKGSGLFMIGGGVPKNFIQDTVICAELLGKEVEMHKYAIQITVAD
;
A
#
# COMPACT_ATOMS: atom_id res chain seq x y z
N VAL A 1 6.24 -4.04 5.19
CA VAL A 1 6.33 -2.87 4.31
C VAL A 1 6.00 -3.31 2.89
N ALA A 2 5.15 -2.61 2.19
CA ALA A 2 4.62 -3.01 0.87
C ALA A 2 4.58 -1.83 -0.10
N THR A 3 4.28 -2.09 -1.38
CA THR A 3 3.96 -1.07 -2.37
C THR A 3 2.46 -0.81 -2.43
N GLY A 4 2.05 0.36 -2.91
CA GLY A 4 0.65 0.67 -3.21
C GLY A 4 0.05 -0.30 -4.22
N ALA A 5 0.80 -0.64 -5.26
CA ALA A 5 0.39 -1.64 -6.25
C ALA A 5 0.03 -2.99 -5.60
N SER A 6 0.83 -3.49 -4.66
CA SER A 6 0.54 -4.78 -4.01
C SER A 6 -0.63 -4.72 -3.02
N ILE A 7 -0.76 -3.63 -2.28
CA ILE A 7 -1.77 -3.51 -1.21
C ILE A 7 -3.09 -2.99 -1.76
N ILE A 8 -3.08 -2.02 -2.66
CA ILE A 8 -4.29 -1.38 -3.15
C ILE A 8 -4.72 -1.98 -4.49
N ASP A 9 -3.85 -1.94 -5.50
CA ASP A 9 -4.23 -2.32 -6.86
C ASP A 9 -4.35 -3.83 -7.04
N MET A 10 -3.83 -4.63 -6.10
CA MET A 10 -4.02 -6.09 -6.07
C MET A 10 -4.93 -6.52 -4.92
N ASP A 11 -4.49 -6.40 -3.66
CA ASP A 11 -5.19 -7.00 -2.52
C ASP A 11 -6.56 -6.35 -2.27
N PHE A 12 -6.63 -5.02 -2.19
CA PHE A 12 -7.90 -4.30 -1.99
C PHE A 12 -8.85 -4.49 -3.19
N PHE A 13 -8.33 -4.40 -4.42
CA PHE A 13 -9.06 -4.65 -5.66
C PHE A 13 -9.71 -6.04 -5.65
N GLU A 14 -8.94 -7.09 -5.37
CA GLU A 14 -9.47 -8.45 -5.30
C GLU A 14 -10.41 -8.66 -4.11
N ALA A 15 -10.16 -8.02 -2.97
CA ALA A 15 -11.04 -8.09 -1.82
C ALA A 15 -12.44 -7.52 -2.10
N LEU A 16 -12.55 -6.54 -3.00
CA LEU A 16 -13.82 -6.02 -3.51
C LEU A 16 -14.55 -6.98 -4.47
N GLY A 17 -13.92 -8.08 -4.85
CA GLY A 17 -14.48 -9.11 -5.72
C GLY A 17 -14.06 -9.00 -7.19
N PHE A 18 -13.20 -8.04 -7.53
CA PHE A 18 -12.66 -7.86 -8.87
C PHE A 18 -11.56 -8.87 -9.18
N LYS A 19 -11.14 -8.96 -10.44
CA LYS A 19 -10.22 -10.00 -10.89
C LYS A 19 -9.13 -9.46 -11.79
N HIS A 20 -7.93 -10.00 -11.62
CA HIS A 20 -6.86 -9.90 -12.59
C HIS A 20 -6.98 -11.03 -13.61
N TYR A 21 -6.66 -10.74 -14.85
CA TYR A 21 -6.71 -11.70 -15.94
C TYR A 21 -5.33 -11.90 -16.53
N GLN A 22 -4.99 -13.15 -16.86
CA GLN A 22 -3.76 -13.41 -17.57
C GLN A 22 -3.96 -13.08 -19.06
N GLY A 23 -3.06 -12.27 -19.60
CA GLY A 23 -3.05 -11.84 -20.99
C GLY A 23 -1.71 -12.07 -21.67
N SER A 24 -1.47 -11.36 -22.76
CA SER A 24 -0.21 -11.37 -23.51
C SER A 24 0.56 -10.07 -23.29
N GLN A 25 1.85 -10.19 -22.98
CA GLN A 25 2.74 -9.02 -22.89
C GLN A 25 2.98 -8.34 -24.27
N PHE A 26 2.62 -9.02 -25.36
CA PHE A 26 2.81 -8.54 -26.73
C PHE A 26 1.54 -7.97 -27.35
N GLU A 27 0.47 -7.84 -26.59
CA GLU A 27 -0.80 -7.30 -27.08
C GLU A 27 -0.66 -5.79 -27.40
N ASN A 28 -1.51 -5.33 -28.28
CA ASN A 28 -1.53 -3.93 -28.70
C ASN A 28 -2.22 -3.06 -27.66
N ASP A 29 -1.45 -2.25 -26.91
CA ASP A 29 -1.97 -1.37 -25.86
C ASP A 29 -3.01 -0.36 -26.36
N ALA A 30 -2.94 0.07 -27.64
CA ALA A 30 -3.94 0.96 -28.21
C ALA A 30 -5.31 0.28 -28.41
N GLU A 31 -5.32 -1.03 -28.70
CA GLU A 31 -6.55 -1.81 -28.77
C GLU A 31 -7.10 -2.15 -27.39
N LEU A 32 -6.23 -2.49 -26.42
CA LEU A 32 -6.63 -2.71 -25.03
C LEU A 32 -7.30 -1.46 -24.44
N ARG A 33 -6.69 -0.28 -24.64
CA ARG A 33 -7.23 1.00 -24.20
C ARG A 33 -8.63 1.31 -24.75
N LYS A 34 -8.92 0.95 -25.99
CA LYS A 34 -10.27 1.13 -26.57
C LYS A 34 -11.33 0.29 -25.86
N ASN A 35 -10.91 -0.77 -25.21
CA ASN A 35 -11.77 -1.68 -24.46
C ASN A 35 -11.70 -1.44 -22.94
N TYR A 36 -11.08 -0.33 -22.48
CA TYR A 36 -10.90 -0.01 -21.07
C TYR A 36 -10.18 -1.12 -20.30
N ILE A 37 -9.13 -1.67 -20.90
CA ILE A 37 -8.28 -2.69 -20.30
C ILE A 37 -6.88 -2.12 -20.07
N ASP A 38 -6.46 -2.07 -18.82
CA ASP A 38 -5.09 -1.78 -18.44
C ASP A 38 -4.25 -3.05 -18.49
N ARG A 39 -3.01 -2.92 -18.92
CA ARG A 39 -2.06 -4.02 -18.98
C ARG A 39 -0.79 -3.72 -18.19
N ILE A 40 -0.49 -4.60 -17.25
CA ILE A 40 0.78 -4.62 -16.54
C ILE A 40 1.50 -5.91 -16.91
N TYR A 41 2.43 -5.85 -17.85
CA TYR A 41 3.14 -6.98 -18.43
C TYR A 41 2.16 -7.98 -19.08
N ASP A 42 1.93 -9.14 -18.47
CA ASP A 42 0.99 -10.18 -18.92
C ASP A 42 -0.30 -10.24 -18.07
N THR A 43 -0.55 -9.22 -17.27
CA THR A 43 -1.74 -9.10 -16.43
C THR A 43 -2.66 -8.00 -16.95
N TYR A 44 -3.92 -8.33 -17.13
CA TYR A 44 -4.97 -7.40 -17.58
C TYR A 44 -5.88 -7.05 -16.43
N ILE A 45 -6.28 -5.79 -16.39
CA ILE A 45 -7.14 -5.21 -15.36
C ILE A 45 -8.23 -4.41 -16.06
N ASP A 46 -9.47 -4.55 -15.64
CA ASP A 46 -10.59 -3.73 -16.08
C ASP A 46 -10.46 -2.32 -15.49
N GLU A 47 -10.36 -1.29 -16.34
CA GLU A 47 -10.16 0.11 -15.92
C GLU A 47 -11.38 0.66 -15.18
N ASP A 48 -12.59 0.24 -15.54
CA ASP A 48 -13.82 0.66 -14.85
C ASP A 48 -13.88 0.09 -13.43
N GLU A 49 -13.44 -1.15 -13.24
CA GLU A 49 -13.31 -1.78 -11.90
C GLU A 49 -12.24 -1.07 -11.06
N LEU A 50 -11.11 -0.69 -11.67
CA LEU A 50 -10.06 0.05 -10.98
C LEU A 50 -10.55 1.44 -10.52
N GLN A 51 -11.32 2.14 -11.35
CA GLN A 51 -11.96 3.40 -10.96
C GLN A 51 -12.99 3.25 -9.84
N ILE A 52 -13.60 2.07 -9.67
CA ILE A 52 -14.43 1.78 -8.51
C ILE A 52 -13.57 1.72 -7.24
N CYS A 53 -12.38 1.14 -7.30
CA CYS A 53 -11.42 1.17 -6.19
C CYS A 53 -11.07 2.60 -5.78
N ASP A 54 -10.76 3.49 -6.74
CA ASP A 54 -10.47 4.90 -6.47
C ASP A 54 -11.61 5.56 -5.70
N LYS A 55 -12.84 5.34 -6.16
CA LYS A 55 -14.05 5.88 -5.51
C LYS A 55 -14.24 5.31 -4.10
N LYS A 56 -13.93 4.02 -3.89
CA LYS A 56 -14.02 3.40 -2.56
C LYS A 56 -12.97 3.96 -1.59
N ILE A 57 -11.76 4.21 -2.03
CA ILE A 57 -10.74 4.90 -1.24
C ILE A 57 -11.22 6.30 -0.85
N CYS A 58 -11.80 7.05 -1.80
CA CYS A 58 -12.41 8.35 -1.51
C CYS A 58 -13.52 8.24 -0.45
N GLU A 59 -14.44 7.28 -0.59
CA GLU A 59 -15.53 7.05 0.37
C GLU A 59 -15.01 6.72 1.78
N ILE A 60 -13.96 5.88 1.88
CA ILE A 60 -13.32 5.59 3.17
C ILE A 60 -12.74 6.87 3.78
N ALA A 61 -12.02 7.66 2.99
CA ALA A 61 -11.43 8.92 3.44
C ALA A 61 -12.51 9.95 3.85
N ASP A 62 -13.62 10.03 3.14
CA ASP A 62 -14.74 10.94 3.43
C ASP A 62 -15.40 10.65 4.79
N ASN A 63 -15.28 9.42 5.30
CA ASN A 63 -15.82 9.00 6.60
C ASN A 63 -14.83 9.15 7.77
N LEU A 64 -13.60 9.60 7.52
CA LEU A 64 -12.58 9.77 8.54
C LEU A 64 -12.52 11.22 9.06
N GLU A 65 -12.01 11.35 10.28
CA GLU A 65 -11.71 12.68 10.85
C GLU A 65 -10.63 13.36 10.01
N PRO A 66 -10.84 14.63 9.59
CA PRO A 66 -9.85 15.37 8.80
C PRO A 66 -8.60 15.68 9.62
N LYS A 67 -7.55 14.90 9.40
CA LYS A 67 -6.23 15.06 10.02
C LYS A 67 -5.16 14.37 9.18
N SER A 68 -3.91 14.46 9.60
CA SER A 68 -2.81 13.69 9.03
C SER A 68 -2.81 12.25 9.52
N TYR A 69 -2.82 11.30 8.59
CA TYR A 69 -2.66 9.87 8.82
C TYR A 69 -1.33 9.39 8.24
N THR A 70 -0.72 8.38 8.83
CA THR A 70 0.29 7.60 8.12
C THR A 70 -0.39 6.63 7.14
N SER A 71 0.31 6.09 6.16
CA SER A 71 -0.26 5.03 5.32
C SER A 71 -0.71 3.85 6.16
N ARG A 72 0.05 3.50 7.22
CA ARG A 72 -0.33 2.44 8.16
C ARG A 72 -1.67 2.71 8.84
N GLU A 73 -1.88 3.94 9.33
CA GLU A 73 -3.15 4.32 9.96
C GLU A 73 -4.30 4.25 8.96
N PHE A 74 -4.09 4.71 7.73
CA PHE A 74 -5.11 4.68 6.69
C PHE A 74 -5.39 3.25 6.19
N ILE A 75 -4.36 2.42 5.99
CA ILE A 75 -4.52 1.00 5.62
C ILE A 75 -5.27 0.23 6.72
N TYR A 76 -5.09 0.58 7.99
CA TYR A 76 -5.89 0.03 9.08
C TYR A 76 -7.38 0.36 8.93
N GLU A 77 -7.73 1.57 8.51
CA GLU A 77 -9.13 1.94 8.21
C GLU A 77 -9.67 1.20 6.98
N ILE A 78 -8.84 0.98 5.95
CA ILE A 78 -9.19 0.12 4.82
C ILE A 78 -9.48 -1.31 5.33
N GLY A 79 -8.67 -1.84 6.24
CA GLY A 79 -8.88 -3.16 6.84
C GLY A 79 -10.20 -3.25 7.61
N ARG A 80 -10.55 -2.19 8.36
CA ARG A 80 -11.86 -2.08 9.02
C ARG A 80 -13.00 -2.13 8.02
N TYR A 81 -12.90 -1.38 6.93
CA TYR A 81 -13.87 -1.39 5.85
C TYR A 81 -14.02 -2.78 5.22
N LEU A 82 -12.90 -3.45 4.91
CA LEU A 82 -12.92 -4.80 4.31
C LEU A 82 -13.51 -5.85 5.24
N LYS A 83 -13.32 -5.73 6.53
CA LYS A 83 -13.93 -6.65 7.52
C LYS A 83 -15.43 -6.79 7.35
N GLU A 84 -16.08 -5.70 6.99
CA GLU A 84 -17.55 -5.64 6.84
C GLU A 84 -17.98 -5.83 5.38
N ASN A 85 -17.15 -5.47 4.42
CA ASN A 85 -17.56 -5.30 3.01
C ASN A 85 -16.81 -6.19 2.02
N SER A 86 -15.78 -6.95 2.44
CA SER A 86 -15.02 -7.79 1.51
C SER A 86 -15.88 -8.92 0.93
N VAL A 87 -15.77 -9.11 -0.36
CA VAL A 87 -16.38 -10.23 -1.10
C VAL A 87 -15.48 -11.46 -1.04
N LYS A 88 -14.17 -11.25 -1.26
CA LYS A 88 -13.13 -12.29 -1.14
C LYS A 88 -12.48 -12.21 0.25
N LYS A 89 -12.46 -13.31 0.99
CA LYS A 89 -12.04 -13.36 2.40
C LYS A 89 -10.53 -13.60 2.63
N ASP A 90 -9.72 -13.69 1.61
CA ASP A 90 -8.28 -13.98 1.72
C ASP A 90 -7.41 -12.71 1.62
N SER A 91 -7.98 -11.52 1.90
CA SER A 91 -7.26 -10.26 1.82
C SER A 91 -6.14 -10.19 2.87
N LEU A 92 -4.97 -9.75 2.44
CA LEU A 92 -3.82 -9.47 3.30
C LEU A 92 -4.11 -8.29 4.23
N ILE A 93 -4.78 -7.24 3.73
CA ILE A 93 -5.18 -6.08 4.55
C ILE A 93 -6.18 -6.49 5.63
N GLU A 94 -7.23 -7.25 5.29
CA GLU A 94 -8.23 -7.75 6.27
C GLU A 94 -7.55 -8.63 7.31
N THR A 95 -6.68 -9.56 6.87
CA THR A 95 -5.93 -10.45 7.76
C THR A 95 -4.99 -9.68 8.70
N ALA A 96 -4.30 -8.68 8.20
CA ALA A 96 -3.42 -7.83 8.99
C ALA A 96 -4.21 -7.00 10.02
N PHE A 97 -5.37 -6.47 9.62
CA PHE A 97 -6.29 -5.78 10.53
C PHE A 97 -6.75 -6.69 11.67
N ASP A 98 -7.23 -7.89 11.36
CA ASP A 98 -7.72 -8.86 12.34
C ASP A 98 -6.66 -9.31 13.35
N ASN A 99 -5.40 -9.36 12.92
CA ASN A 99 -4.27 -9.77 13.75
C ASN A 99 -3.46 -8.60 14.29
N ASN A 100 -3.91 -7.35 14.08
CA ASN A 100 -3.21 -6.13 14.49
C ASN A 100 -1.74 -6.08 14.01
N VAL A 101 -1.51 -6.51 12.76
CA VAL A 101 -0.20 -6.45 12.10
C VAL A 101 -0.11 -5.14 11.30
N PRO A 102 0.85 -4.26 11.58
CA PRO A 102 0.95 -2.99 10.86
C PRO A 102 1.48 -3.19 9.43
N ILE A 103 0.84 -2.52 8.46
CA ILE A 103 1.31 -2.43 7.08
C ILE A 103 1.75 -1.00 6.82
N PHE A 104 3.00 -0.81 6.40
CA PHE A 104 3.57 0.47 5.99
C PHE A 104 3.72 0.48 4.47
N CYS A 105 3.31 1.56 3.83
CA CYS A 105 3.36 1.71 2.38
C CYS A 105 4.00 3.06 2.00
N PRO A 106 5.34 3.13 1.93
CA PRO A 106 6.01 4.31 1.41
C PRO A 106 5.60 4.55 -0.05
N ALA A 107 5.51 5.80 -0.48
CA ALA A 107 4.95 6.20 -1.76
C ALA A 107 3.49 5.72 -1.96
N PHE A 108 2.69 5.80 -0.90
CA PHE A 108 1.31 5.31 -0.85
C PHE A 108 0.40 5.86 -1.98
N THR A 109 0.68 7.08 -2.44
CA THR A 109 -0.09 7.73 -3.50
C THR A 109 0.23 7.23 -4.91
N ASP A 110 1.22 6.35 -5.07
CA ASP A 110 1.53 5.69 -6.33
C ASP A 110 0.70 4.40 -6.49
N SER A 111 -0.63 4.56 -6.47
CA SER A 111 -1.65 3.52 -6.58
C SER A 111 -3.04 4.15 -6.66
N SER A 112 -4.11 3.35 -6.83
CA SER A 112 -5.51 3.77 -6.73
C SER A 112 -5.81 4.59 -5.46
N ALA A 113 -5.07 4.36 -4.37
CA ALA A 113 -5.21 5.20 -3.18
C ALA A 113 -4.90 6.68 -3.45
N GLY A 114 -3.89 6.97 -4.28
CA GLY A 114 -3.55 8.34 -4.67
C GLY A 114 -4.70 9.02 -5.41
N PHE A 115 -5.29 8.37 -6.39
CA PHE A 115 -6.44 8.90 -7.14
C PHE A 115 -7.64 9.13 -6.23
N GLY A 116 -7.98 8.17 -5.39
CA GLY A 116 -9.09 8.29 -4.43
C GLY A 116 -8.89 9.43 -3.45
N LEU A 117 -7.67 9.65 -2.95
CA LEU A 117 -7.36 10.76 -2.05
C LEU A 117 -7.37 12.13 -2.76
N VAL A 118 -6.97 12.20 -4.04
CA VAL A 118 -7.12 13.43 -4.85
C VAL A 118 -8.59 13.78 -5.00
N ILE A 119 -9.45 12.81 -5.33
CA ILE A 119 -10.91 13.01 -5.40
C ILE A 119 -11.47 13.51 -4.06
N HIS A 120 -11.03 12.89 -2.96
CA HIS A 120 -11.42 13.30 -1.60
C HIS A 120 -11.05 14.76 -1.30
N GLN A 121 -9.81 15.17 -1.62
CA GLN A 121 -9.35 16.54 -1.38
C GLN A 121 -10.08 17.57 -2.26
N GLU A 122 -10.36 17.23 -3.52
CA GLU A 122 -11.14 18.10 -4.41
C GLU A 122 -12.56 18.33 -3.89
N LYS A 123 -13.21 17.28 -3.37
CA LYS A 123 -14.53 17.41 -2.73
C LYS A 123 -14.50 18.18 -1.43
N ASN A 124 -13.41 18.09 -0.67
CA ASN A 124 -13.29 18.62 0.70
C ASN A 124 -12.08 19.57 0.83
N PRO A 125 -12.00 20.68 0.08
CA PRO A 125 -10.78 21.49 -0.05
C PRO A 125 -10.28 22.12 1.25
N LYS A 126 -11.12 22.26 2.26
CA LYS A 126 -10.76 22.85 3.56
C LYS A 126 -10.70 21.83 4.69
N ASN A 127 -11.20 20.62 4.48
CA ASN A 127 -11.46 19.70 5.57
C ASN A 127 -11.27 18.24 5.09
N HIS A 128 -10.03 17.89 4.80
CA HIS A 128 -9.65 16.59 4.23
C HIS A 128 -8.55 15.91 5.05
N ILE A 129 -8.36 14.63 4.81
CA ILE A 129 -7.21 13.90 5.34
C ILE A 129 -5.96 14.15 4.49
N THR A 130 -4.79 13.97 5.10
CA THR A 130 -3.48 13.96 4.42
C THR A 130 -2.70 12.72 4.82
N ILE A 131 -1.77 12.29 3.97
CA ILE A 131 -0.84 11.21 4.29
C ILE A 131 0.51 11.81 4.69
N ASP A 132 0.94 11.52 5.92
CA ASP A 132 2.19 11.99 6.51
C ASP A 132 3.26 10.89 6.42
N SER A 133 4.03 10.91 5.34
CA SER A 133 5.11 9.97 5.10
C SER A 133 6.31 10.16 6.05
N ILE A 134 6.48 11.35 6.60
CA ILE A 134 7.56 11.63 7.58
C ILE A 134 7.21 10.97 8.92
N LYS A 135 5.97 11.16 9.40
CA LYS A 135 5.45 10.48 10.60
C LYS A 135 5.55 8.96 10.45
N GLU A 136 5.23 8.44 9.26
CA GLU A 136 5.32 7.02 8.94
C GLU A 136 6.75 6.48 9.06
N PHE A 137 7.73 7.16 8.45
CA PHE A 137 9.12 6.73 8.54
C PHE A 137 9.64 6.77 9.98
N ARG A 138 9.25 7.78 10.74
CA ARG A 138 9.56 7.86 12.17
C ARG A 138 8.94 6.69 12.94
N GLU A 139 7.69 6.35 12.68
CA GLU A 139 7.00 5.24 13.33
C GLU A 139 7.69 3.89 13.05
N LEU A 140 8.06 3.62 11.81
CA LEU A 140 8.81 2.42 11.44
C LEU A 140 10.19 2.39 12.11
N THR A 141 10.86 3.54 12.20
CA THR A 141 12.14 3.67 12.92
C THR A 141 11.99 3.38 14.41
N GLU A 142 10.91 3.83 15.05
CA GLU A 142 10.63 3.51 16.45
C GLU A 142 10.44 1.99 16.70
N ILE A 143 9.84 1.29 15.75
CA ILE A 143 9.74 -0.18 15.81
C ILE A 143 11.15 -0.79 15.80
N LYS A 144 12.04 -0.31 14.93
CA LYS A 144 13.43 -0.75 14.88
C LYS A 144 14.16 -0.48 16.20
N ILE A 145 14.02 0.71 16.77
CA ILE A 145 14.65 1.10 18.03
C ILE A 145 14.20 0.20 19.19
N ARG A 146 12.93 -0.16 19.24
CA ARG A 146 12.37 -1.01 20.31
C ARG A 146 12.66 -2.50 20.13
N SER A 147 13.05 -2.93 18.94
CA SER A 147 13.29 -4.35 18.67
C SER A 147 14.66 -4.78 19.24
N LYS A 148 14.68 -5.93 19.93
CA LYS A 148 15.92 -6.55 20.45
C LYS A 148 16.77 -7.20 19.36
N GLY A 149 16.21 -7.35 18.17
CA GLY A 149 16.83 -7.91 16.99
C GLY A 149 15.81 -7.97 15.87
N SER A 150 16.27 -7.90 14.64
CA SER A 150 15.38 -7.89 13.47
C SER A 150 15.96 -8.71 12.32
N GLY A 151 15.09 -9.28 11.52
CA GLY A 151 15.42 -9.93 10.25
C GLY A 151 14.52 -9.38 9.15
N LEU A 152 14.97 -9.49 7.91
CA LEU A 152 14.23 -9.07 6.73
C LEU A 152 13.91 -10.29 5.86
N PHE A 153 12.65 -10.39 5.49
CA PHE A 153 12.22 -11.28 4.42
C PHE A 153 11.60 -10.41 3.31
N MET A 154 12.24 -10.37 2.17
CA MET A 154 11.93 -9.46 1.07
C MET A 154 11.47 -10.24 -0.15
N ILE A 155 10.31 -9.87 -0.69
CA ILE A 155 9.79 -10.37 -1.96
C ILE A 155 9.82 -9.20 -2.94
N GLY A 156 10.67 -9.27 -3.96
CA GLY A 156 10.99 -8.15 -4.84
C GLY A 156 12.05 -7.22 -4.24
N GLY A 157 11.92 -5.92 -4.47
CA GLY A 157 12.90 -4.90 -4.05
C GLY A 157 12.30 -3.50 -4.10
N GLY A 158 13.12 -2.50 -4.44
CA GLY A 158 12.68 -1.10 -4.61
C GLY A 158 12.41 -0.37 -3.30
N VAL A 159 11.46 0.57 -3.32
CA VAL A 159 11.19 1.51 -2.23
C VAL A 159 10.91 0.82 -0.89
N PRO A 160 10.06 -0.19 -0.76
CA PRO A 160 9.82 -0.86 0.52
C PRO A 160 11.06 -1.47 1.15
N LYS A 161 11.93 -2.07 0.32
CA LYS A 161 13.21 -2.62 0.77
C LYS A 161 14.12 -1.53 1.33
N ASN A 162 14.32 -0.45 0.61
CA ASN A 162 15.17 0.66 1.05
C ASN A 162 14.61 1.30 2.32
N PHE A 163 13.30 1.56 2.32
CA PHE A 163 12.61 2.20 3.44
C PHE A 163 12.80 1.44 4.77
N ILE A 164 12.72 0.11 4.75
CA ILE A 164 12.91 -0.67 5.98
C ILE A 164 14.40 -0.76 6.38
N GLN A 165 15.32 -0.80 5.42
CA GLN A 165 16.76 -0.82 5.70
C GLN A 165 17.24 0.51 6.28
N ASP A 166 16.73 1.63 5.78
CA ASP A 166 17.09 2.98 6.19
C ASP A 166 16.65 3.31 7.63
N THR A 167 15.81 2.48 8.26
CA THR A 167 15.45 2.64 9.67
C THR A 167 16.63 2.55 10.62
N VAL A 168 17.70 1.82 10.27
CA VAL A 168 18.93 1.75 11.04
C VAL A 168 19.63 3.11 11.03
N ILE A 169 19.84 3.66 9.84
CA ILE A 169 20.48 4.98 9.67
C ILE A 169 19.65 6.08 10.34
N CYS A 170 18.32 6.03 10.17
CA CYS A 170 17.44 6.99 10.82
C CYS A 170 17.53 6.92 12.35
N ALA A 171 17.61 5.71 12.91
CA ALA A 171 17.79 5.54 14.37
C ALA A 171 19.12 6.15 14.85
N GLU A 172 20.21 5.92 14.13
CA GLU A 172 21.52 6.51 14.43
C GLU A 172 21.50 8.05 14.39
N LEU A 173 20.85 8.65 13.39
CA LEU A 173 20.64 10.09 13.28
C LEU A 173 19.81 10.66 14.45
N LEU A 174 18.94 9.85 15.04
CA LEU A 174 18.20 10.19 16.27
C LEU A 174 19.01 9.95 17.56
N GLY A 175 20.29 9.60 17.45
CA GLY A 175 21.18 9.34 18.59
C GLY A 175 20.87 8.03 19.30
N LYS A 176 20.29 7.05 18.61
CA LYS A 176 19.98 5.72 19.13
C LYS A 176 20.94 4.69 18.57
N GLU A 177 21.57 3.92 19.44
CA GLU A 177 22.34 2.75 19.03
C GLU A 177 21.40 1.59 18.77
N VAL A 178 21.43 1.04 17.56
CA VAL A 178 20.65 -0.13 17.15
C VAL A 178 21.53 -1.11 16.38
N GLU A 179 21.30 -2.40 16.58
CA GLU A 179 21.97 -3.41 15.77
C GLU A 179 21.43 -3.39 14.32
N MET A 180 22.28 -3.74 13.36
CA MET A 180 21.87 -4.03 11.99
C MET A 180 20.81 -5.14 11.97
N HIS A 181 20.15 -5.32 10.81
CA HIS A 181 19.29 -6.49 10.62
C HIS A 181 20.15 -7.77 10.64
N LYS A 182 19.84 -8.65 11.57
CA LYS A 182 20.66 -9.84 11.85
C LYS A 182 20.59 -10.87 10.74
N TYR A 183 19.45 -10.96 10.07
CA TYR A 183 19.22 -11.88 8.96
C TYR A 183 18.49 -11.13 7.84
N ALA A 184 18.81 -11.49 6.60
CA ALA A 184 18.13 -10.98 5.43
C ALA A 184 18.02 -12.07 4.37
N ILE A 185 16.81 -12.26 3.84
CA ILE A 185 16.53 -13.13 2.70
C ILE A 185 15.80 -12.28 1.67
N GLN A 186 16.20 -12.35 0.41
CA GLN A 186 15.52 -11.69 -0.69
C GLN A 186 15.19 -12.70 -1.79
N ILE A 187 13.95 -12.69 -2.24
CA ILE A 187 13.48 -13.39 -3.43
C ILE A 187 13.18 -12.34 -4.49
N THR A 188 13.90 -12.36 -5.60
CA THR A 188 13.78 -11.38 -6.67
C THR A 188 14.10 -12.00 -8.01
N VAL A 189 13.59 -11.42 -9.08
CA VAL A 189 13.97 -11.74 -10.48
C VAL A 189 14.95 -10.71 -11.04
N ALA A 190 15.30 -9.69 -10.27
CA ALA A 190 16.33 -8.71 -10.65
C ALA A 190 17.73 -9.31 -10.40
N ASP A 191 18.62 -9.11 -11.35
CA ASP A 191 20.04 -9.45 -11.27
C ASP A 191 20.81 -8.46 -10.36
#